data_585c9fd719f1eaba613179693cce4a35
#
_entry.id   585c9fd719f1eaba613179693cce4a35
#
_cell.length_a   1.000
_cell.length_b   1.000
_cell.length_c   1.000
_cell.angle_alpha   90.00
_cell.angle_beta   90.00
_cell.angle_gamma   90.00
#
_symmetry.space_group_name_H-M   'P 1'
#
loop_
_entity.id
_entity.type
_entity.pdbx_description
1 polymer ?
#
loop_
_entity_poly.entity_id
_entity_poly.type
_entity_poly.pdbx_seq_one_letter_code
_entity_poly.pdbx_strand_id
1 'polypeptide(L)'
;MENPETPVRILVVDDEPDIRNILHILLSSRGYEVDEAENGLRAVELVRAQPDYDLIILDIMMPGMDGVSACAEIRRHSVAPILLLTAKAQPADMSDAYGSGGDDYLIKPFSNHELFLRVDSLIRRYRVYHGKGDAPTVIDALEINRDKGTVCKNGRSVEMTKTEFELLQYLIANRGAAVSARKLYEDVWHEKFLPSSANTVMVHILKLRKKLEDDPANPTLIRTVWGKGYQID
;
A
#
# COMPACT_ATOMS: atom_id res chain seq x y z
N MET A 1 0.77 -25.61 14.15
CA MET A 1 -0.45 -24.92 14.63
C MET A 1 -0.49 -23.63 13.83
N GLU A 2 -1.37 -23.59 12.83
CA GLU A 2 -1.62 -22.37 12.06
C GLU A 2 -2.20 -21.34 13.02
N ASN A 3 -1.56 -20.20 13.11
CA ASN A 3 -2.07 -19.04 13.82
C ASN A 3 -3.38 -18.64 13.10
N PRO A 4 -4.53 -18.49 13.77
CA PRO A 4 -5.74 -18.06 13.11
C PRO A 4 -5.48 -16.69 12.47
N GLU A 5 -5.41 -16.64 11.14
CA GLU A 5 -5.29 -15.37 10.43
C GLU A 5 -6.42 -14.47 10.85
N THR A 6 -6.08 -13.28 11.34
CA THR A 6 -7.07 -12.24 11.65
C THR A 6 -7.94 -12.01 10.41
N PRO A 7 -9.27 -11.98 10.55
CA PRO A 7 -10.16 -11.78 9.41
C PRO A 7 -9.83 -10.47 8.68
N VAL A 8 -9.97 -10.49 7.35
CA VAL A 8 -9.78 -9.29 6.52
C VAL A 8 -10.94 -8.35 6.75
N ARG A 9 -10.67 -7.09 7.12
CA ARG A 9 -11.68 -6.07 7.35
C ARG A 9 -11.66 -5.02 6.25
N ILE A 10 -12.82 -4.80 5.64
CA ILE A 10 -13.01 -3.88 4.52
C ILE A 10 -14.07 -2.83 4.88
N LEU A 11 -13.75 -1.55 4.67
CA LEU A 11 -14.76 -0.49 4.74
C LEU A 11 -15.27 -0.17 3.34
N VAL A 12 -16.58 -0.23 3.14
CA VAL A 12 -17.26 0.15 1.90
C VAL A 12 -17.97 1.49 2.09
N VAL A 13 -17.67 2.45 1.24
CA VAL A 13 -18.20 3.82 1.30
C VAL A 13 -18.84 4.20 -0.03
N ASP A 14 -20.13 4.37 -0.06
CA ASP A 14 -20.90 4.77 -1.26
C ASP A 14 -22.22 5.38 -0.78
N ASP A 15 -22.76 6.43 -1.39
CA ASP A 15 -24.03 7.03 -0.99
C ASP A 15 -25.25 6.21 -1.46
N GLU A 16 -25.07 5.39 -2.51
CA GLU A 16 -26.09 4.52 -3.03
C GLU A 16 -26.24 3.23 -2.18
N PRO A 17 -27.38 3.01 -1.46
CA PRO A 17 -27.53 1.83 -0.59
C PRO A 17 -27.50 0.51 -1.35
N ASP A 18 -27.96 0.49 -2.61
CA ASP A 18 -27.95 -0.72 -3.44
C ASP A 18 -26.52 -1.13 -3.79
N ILE A 19 -25.63 -0.18 -4.09
CA ILE A 19 -24.23 -0.43 -4.37
C ILE A 19 -23.53 -0.94 -3.12
N ARG A 20 -23.73 -0.30 -1.95
CA ARG A 20 -23.17 -0.79 -0.69
C ARG A 20 -23.58 -2.22 -0.41
N ASN A 21 -24.88 -2.53 -0.53
CA ASN A 21 -25.42 -3.87 -0.28
C ASN A 21 -24.81 -4.92 -1.24
N ILE A 22 -24.68 -4.60 -2.53
CA ILE A 22 -24.04 -5.49 -3.51
C ILE A 22 -22.60 -5.76 -3.13
N LEU A 23 -21.82 -4.73 -2.84
CA LEU A 23 -20.42 -4.86 -2.42
C LEU A 23 -20.31 -5.66 -1.12
N HIS A 24 -21.18 -5.40 -0.14
CA HIS A 24 -21.22 -6.15 1.11
C HIS A 24 -21.42 -7.64 0.86
N ILE A 25 -22.45 -8.01 0.09
CA ILE A 25 -22.75 -9.42 -0.22
C ILE A 25 -21.57 -10.09 -0.94
N LEU A 26 -21.00 -9.42 -1.96
CA LEU A 26 -19.89 -9.95 -2.73
C LEU A 26 -18.63 -10.18 -1.86
N LEU A 27 -18.25 -9.21 -1.05
CA LEU A 27 -17.06 -9.28 -0.21
C LEU A 27 -17.24 -10.28 0.94
N SER A 28 -18.42 -10.26 1.61
CA SER A 28 -18.75 -11.22 2.67
C SER A 28 -18.79 -12.66 2.17
N SER A 29 -19.19 -12.89 0.91
CA SER A 29 -19.17 -14.23 0.30
C SER A 29 -17.75 -14.82 0.20
N ARG A 30 -16.71 -13.97 0.28
CA ARG A 30 -15.30 -14.35 0.33
C ARG A 30 -14.71 -14.45 1.74
N GLY A 31 -15.55 -14.28 2.77
CA GLY A 31 -15.15 -14.37 4.16
C GLY A 31 -14.53 -13.08 4.71
N TYR A 32 -14.70 -11.95 4.01
CA TYR A 32 -14.25 -10.64 4.50
C TYR A 32 -15.27 -10.06 5.49
N GLU A 33 -14.82 -9.41 6.55
CA GLU A 33 -15.66 -8.57 7.41
C GLU A 33 -15.84 -7.21 6.75
N VAL A 34 -17.09 -6.79 6.60
CA VAL A 34 -17.45 -5.57 5.87
C VAL A 34 -18.18 -4.59 6.76
N ASP A 35 -17.57 -3.42 6.96
CA ASP A 35 -18.25 -2.25 7.54
C ASP A 35 -18.71 -1.32 6.41
N GLU A 36 -19.78 -0.55 6.65
CA GLU A 36 -20.38 0.35 5.66
C GLU A 36 -20.44 1.79 6.16
N ALA A 37 -20.25 2.73 5.23
CA ALA A 37 -20.50 4.14 5.44
C ALA A 37 -21.27 4.73 4.25
N GLU A 38 -22.28 5.55 4.54
CA GLU A 38 -23.16 6.16 3.54
C GLU A 38 -22.62 7.49 2.97
N ASN A 39 -21.49 7.99 3.49
CA ASN A 39 -20.83 9.23 3.02
C ASN A 39 -19.38 9.32 3.52
N GLY A 40 -18.64 10.29 2.97
CA GLY A 40 -17.23 10.50 3.32
C GLY A 40 -17.01 10.89 4.78
N LEU A 41 -17.94 11.64 5.39
CA LEU A 41 -17.79 12.06 6.80
C LEU A 41 -17.90 10.84 7.73
N ARG A 42 -18.89 9.96 7.48
CA ARG A 42 -19.05 8.73 8.25
C ARG A 42 -17.85 7.79 8.08
N ALA A 43 -17.27 7.72 6.89
CA ALA A 43 -16.06 6.94 6.65
C ALA A 43 -14.89 7.44 7.49
N VAL A 44 -14.65 8.74 7.54
CA VAL A 44 -13.61 9.35 8.37
C VAL A 44 -13.81 9.05 9.86
N GLU A 45 -15.07 9.14 10.37
CA GLU A 45 -15.39 8.80 11.76
C GLU A 45 -15.05 7.34 12.08
N LEU A 46 -15.45 6.39 11.20
CA LEU A 46 -15.16 4.97 11.37
C LEU A 46 -13.67 4.69 11.39
N VAL A 47 -12.91 5.27 10.46
CA VAL A 47 -11.45 5.09 10.40
C VAL A 47 -10.75 5.69 11.61
N ARG A 48 -11.24 6.82 12.16
CA ARG A 48 -10.71 7.39 13.41
C ARG A 48 -10.96 6.49 14.61
N ALA A 49 -12.13 5.88 14.67
CA ALA A 49 -12.50 4.99 15.77
C ALA A 49 -11.80 3.62 15.68
N GLN A 50 -11.59 3.13 14.46
CA GLN A 50 -10.97 1.83 14.15
C GLN A 50 -10.07 1.96 12.93
N PRO A 51 -8.78 2.31 13.08
CA PRO A 51 -7.88 2.58 11.96
C PRO A 51 -7.36 1.33 11.23
N ASP A 52 -7.71 0.12 11.67
CA ASP A 52 -7.11 -1.15 11.29
C ASP A 52 -7.88 -1.90 10.17
N TYR A 53 -8.45 -1.17 9.21
CA TYR A 53 -8.97 -1.76 7.98
C TYR A 53 -7.85 -2.28 7.08
N ASP A 54 -8.11 -3.40 6.38
CA ASP A 54 -7.19 -3.96 5.38
C ASP A 54 -7.38 -3.35 4.00
N LEU A 55 -8.56 -2.77 3.76
CA LEU A 55 -8.92 -2.08 2.52
C LEU A 55 -10.09 -1.12 2.78
N ILE A 56 -10.07 0.01 2.10
CA ILE A 56 -11.21 0.93 2.03
C ILE A 56 -11.64 1.04 0.55
N ILE A 57 -12.89 0.76 0.26
CA ILE A 57 -13.50 0.96 -1.06
C ILE A 57 -14.34 2.23 -0.96
N LEU A 58 -14.03 3.24 -1.77
CA LEU A 58 -14.55 4.58 -1.59
C LEU A 58 -15.07 5.14 -2.91
N ASP A 59 -16.36 5.44 -2.98
CA ASP A 59 -16.92 6.16 -4.12
C ASP A 59 -16.42 7.61 -4.16
N ILE A 60 -16.11 8.09 -5.36
CA ILE A 60 -15.67 9.48 -5.55
C ILE A 60 -16.84 10.46 -5.51
N MET A 61 -17.98 10.06 -6.09
CA MET A 61 -19.09 10.96 -6.35
C MET A 61 -20.15 10.85 -5.26
N MET A 62 -19.89 11.43 -4.10
CA MET A 62 -20.85 11.45 -2.97
C MET A 62 -21.26 12.87 -2.61
N PRO A 63 -22.50 13.08 -2.12
CA PRO A 63 -22.96 14.37 -1.64
C PRO A 63 -22.24 14.78 -0.35
N GLY A 64 -22.02 16.07 -0.18
CA GLY A 64 -21.35 16.64 0.98
C GLY A 64 -19.84 16.51 0.89
N MET A 65 -19.24 15.56 1.60
CA MET A 65 -17.82 15.25 1.48
C MET A 65 -17.61 14.24 0.36
N ASP A 66 -17.03 14.65 -0.75
CA ASP A 66 -16.68 13.77 -1.86
C ASP A 66 -15.55 12.78 -1.49
N GLY A 67 -15.40 11.72 -2.30
CA GLY A 67 -14.42 10.68 -2.03
C GLY A 67 -12.97 11.15 -2.07
N VAL A 68 -12.64 12.17 -2.86
CA VAL A 68 -11.29 12.74 -2.93
C VAL A 68 -10.95 13.43 -1.62
N SER A 69 -11.86 14.27 -1.10
CA SER A 69 -11.73 14.94 0.19
C SER A 69 -11.72 13.95 1.35
N ALA A 70 -12.58 12.91 1.30
CA ALA A 70 -12.61 11.85 2.30
C ALA A 70 -11.30 11.04 2.30
N CYS A 71 -10.76 10.70 1.12
CA CYS A 71 -9.48 10.02 0.97
C CYS A 71 -8.34 10.80 1.64
N ALA A 72 -8.22 12.10 1.34
CA ALA A 72 -7.19 12.96 1.93
C ALA A 72 -7.29 13.04 3.46
N GLU A 73 -8.52 13.07 4.01
CA GLU A 73 -8.71 13.09 5.48
C GLU A 73 -8.44 11.71 6.10
N ILE A 74 -8.87 10.62 5.46
CA ILE A 74 -8.60 9.24 5.89
C ILE A 74 -7.10 8.99 5.98
N ARG A 75 -6.31 9.48 5.02
CA ARG A 75 -4.84 9.33 4.99
C ARG A 75 -4.12 9.94 6.20
N ARG A 76 -4.74 10.87 6.92
CA ARG A 76 -4.18 11.39 8.18
C ARG A 76 -4.28 10.41 9.34
N HIS A 77 -5.12 9.38 9.20
CA HIS A 77 -5.46 8.45 10.28
C HIS A 77 -5.17 6.99 9.94
N SER A 78 -5.06 6.64 8.66
CA SER A 78 -4.86 5.25 8.20
C SER A 78 -3.98 5.19 6.96
N VAL A 79 -3.16 4.13 6.92
CA VAL A 79 -2.35 3.74 5.76
C VAL A 79 -2.98 2.59 4.96
N ALA A 80 -4.18 2.15 5.35
CA ALA A 80 -4.92 1.12 4.64
C ALA A 80 -5.07 1.49 3.15
N PRO A 81 -4.92 0.55 2.22
CA PRO A 81 -5.12 0.82 0.80
C PRO A 81 -6.53 1.33 0.54
N ILE A 82 -6.65 2.29 -0.39
CA ILE A 82 -7.93 2.87 -0.80
C ILE A 82 -8.15 2.56 -2.29
N LEU A 83 -9.20 1.79 -2.57
CA LEU A 83 -9.73 1.57 -3.92
C LEU A 83 -10.82 2.60 -4.19
N LEU A 84 -10.57 3.54 -5.11
CA LEU A 84 -11.54 4.54 -5.49
C LEU A 84 -12.48 4.01 -6.58
N LEU A 85 -13.80 4.14 -6.36
CA LEU A 85 -14.81 3.86 -7.38
C LEU A 85 -15.14 5.15 -8.13
N THR A 86 -15.18 5.12 -9.47
CA THR A 86 -15.44 6.31 -10.29
C THR A 86 -16.34 6.00 -11.47
N ALA A 87 -17.26 6.92 -11.80
CA ALA A 87 -18.04 6.87 -13.03
C ALA A 87 -17.30 7.46 -14.24
N LYS A 88 -16.13 8.10 -14.03
CA LYS A 88 -15.40 8.84 -15.06
C LYS A 88 -14.17 8.06 -15.56
N ALA A 89 -14.10 7.88 -16.87
CA ALA A 89 -13.02 7.16 -17.54
C ALA A 89 -11.92 8.07 -18.13
N GLN A 90 -11.99 9.40 -17.93
CA GLN A 90 -11.04 10.32 -18.57
C GLN A 90 -9.76 10.53 -17.75
N PRO A 91 -8.56 10.49 -18.39
CA PRO A 91 -7.27 10.64 -17.71
C PRO A 91 -7.08 11.97 -16.96
N ALA A 92 -7.73 13.06 -17.41
CA ALA A 92 -7.65 14.37 -16.77
C ALA A 92 -8.34 14.41 -15.40
N ASP A 93 -9.46 13.70 -15.24
CA ASP A 93 -10.19 13.58 -13.98
C ASP A 93 -9.48 12.62 -12.99
N MET A 94 -8.62 11.74 -13.52
CA MET A 94 -7.82 10.80 -12.72
C MET A 94 -6.59 11.47 -12.07
N SER A 95 -6.06 12.57 -12.64
CA SER A 95 -4.86 13.22 -12.09
C SER A 95 -5.11 13.82 -10.71
N ASP A 96 -6.28 14.41 -10.46
CA ASP A 96 -6.66 14.98 -9.17
C ASP A 96 -6.93 13.86 -8.14
N ALA A 97 -7.50 12.75 -8.59
CA ALA A 97 -7.72 11.57 -7.76
C ALA A 97 -6.40 10.84 -7.41
N TYR A 98 -5.40 10.79 -8.32
CA TYR A 98 -4.05 10.29 -7.99
C TYR A 98 -3.32 11.19 -6.98
N GLY A 99 -3.58 12.49 -6.98
CA GLY A 99 -3.06 13.42 -5.97
C GLY A 99 -3.69 13.27 -4.59
N SER A 100 -4.87 12.67 -4.46
CA SER A 100 -5.62 12.52 -3.20
C SER A 100 -5.15 11.39 -2.30
N GLY A 101 -4.28 10.48 -2.78
CA GLY A 101 -3.75 9.35 -2.00
C GLY A 101 -4.50 8.03 -2.19
N GLY A 102 -5.33 7.87 -3.22
CA GLY A 102 -5.89 6.59 -3.65
C GLY A 102 -4.79 5.65 -4.20
N ASP A 103 -4.90 4.35 -3.91
CA ASP A 103 -3.90 3.35 -4.32
C ASP A 103 -4.26 2.67 -5.63
N ASP A 104 -5.55 2.59 -5.96
CA ASP A 104 -6.06 2.05 -7.23
C ASP A 104 -7.46 2.60 -7.53
N TYR A 105 -7.93 2.39 -8.77
CA TYR A 105 -9.21 2.88 -9.27
C TYR A 105 -10.00 1.78 -9.95
N LEU A 106 -11.32 1.82 -9.78
CA LEU A 106 -12.25 0.92 -10.46
C LEU A 106 -13.39 1.74 -11.09
N ILE A 107 -13.54 1.63 -12.40
CA ILE A 107 -14.51 2.41 -13.16
C ILE A 107 -15.86 1.71 -13.12
N LYS A 108 -16.92 2.43 -12.72
CA LYS A 108 -18.32 1.97 -12.78
C LYS A 108 -18.87 2.09 -14.24
N PRO A 109 -19.57 1.06 -14.77
CA PRO A 109 -19.86 -0.24 -14.16
C PRO A 109 -18.69 -1.20 -14.28
N PHE A 110 -18.44 -2.00 -13.24
CA PHE A 110 -17.38 -3.00 -13.18
C PHE A 110 -17.94 -4.42 -13.03
N SER A 111 -17.15 -5.40 -13.44
CA SER A 111 -17.47 -6.80 -13.22
C SER A 111 -17.01 -7.26 -11.83
N ASN A 112 -17.69 -8.30 -11.28
CA ASN A 112 -17.25 -8.92 -10.04
C ASN A 112 -15.80 -9.43 -10.12
N HIS A 113 -15.40 -9.93 -11.29
CA HIS A 113 -14.04 -10.41 -11.52
C HIS A 113 -13.02 -9.28 -11.38
N GLU A 114 -13.28 -8.12 -11.97
CA GLU A 114 -12.38 -6.96 -11.90
C GLU A 114 -12.29 -6.41 -10.48
N LEU A 115 -13.44 -6.29 -9.78
CA LEU A 115 -13.46 -5.91 -8.37
C LEU A 115 -12.54 -6.82 -7.55
N PHE A 116 -12.74 -8.14 -7.63
CA PHE A 116 -11.96 -9.09 -6.84
C PHE A 116 -10.47 -9.10 -7.19
N LEU A 117 -10.10 -8.95 -8.46
CA LEU A 117 -8.68 -8.85 -8.84
C LEU A 117 -8.00 -7.69 -8.14
N ARG A 118 -8.65 -6.52 -8.07
CA ARG A 118 -8.09 -5.32 -7.41
C ARG A 118 -8.09 -5.46 -5.89
N VAL A 119 -9.20 -5.91 -5.31
CA VAL A 119 -9.33 -6.17 -3.87
C VAL A 119 -8.25 -7.15 -3.39
N ASP A 120 -8.13 -8.31 -4.02
CA ASP A 120 -7.14 -9.33 -3.65
C ASP A 120 -5.70 -8.82 -3.81
N SER A 121 -5.44 -8.04 -4.86
CA SER A 121 -4.13 -7.44 -5.10
C SER A 121 -3.76 -6.41 -4.02
N LEU A 122 -4.69 -5.53 -3.65
CA LEU A 122 -4.48 -4.48 -2.65
C LEU A 122 -4.30 -5.08 -1.25
N ILE A 123 -5.17 -6.02 -0.84
CA ILE A 123 -5.08 -6.68 0.46
C ILE A 123 -3.79 -7.49 0.58
N ARG A 124 -3.45 -8.29 -0.45
CA ARG A 124 -2.22 -9.08 -0.45
C ARG A 124 -1.00 -8.18 -0.29
N ARG A 125 -0.91 -7.07 -1.05
CA ARG A 125 0.17 -6.09 -0.92
C ARG A 125 0.20 -5.50 0.49
N TYR A 126 -0.95 -5.07 1.00
CA TYR A 126 -1.05 -4.47 2.32
C TYR A 126 -0.64 -5.44 3.43
N ARG A 127 -1.15 -6.68 3.43
CA ARG A 127 -0.82 -7.68 4.47
C ARG A 127 0.60 -8.21 4.38
N VAL A 128 1.14 -8.36 3.17
CA VAL A 128 2.54 -8.77 2.97
C VAL A 128 3.50 -7.67 3.42
N TYR A 129 3.16 -6.41 3.13
CA TYR A 129 4.04 -5.27 3.41
C TYR A 129 3.72 -4.54 4.73
N HIS A 130 2.50 -4.69 5.27
CA HIS A 130 2.01 -4.02 6.48
C HIS A 130 1.42 -4.98 7.51
N GLY A 131 1.92 -6.21 7.60
CA GLY A 131 1.36 -7.28 8.44
C GLY A 131 0.76 -6.77 9.75
N LYS A 132 -0.54 -7.01 9.98
CA LYS A 132 -1.25 -6.59 11.19
C LYS A 132 -0.54 -7.15 12.43
N GLY A 133 -0.04 -6.28 13.26
CA GLY A 133 0.36 -6.62 14.62
C GLY A 133 1.84 -6.90 14.85
N ASP A 134 2.72 -6.63 13.89
CA ASP A 134 4.15 -6.74 14.18
C ASP A 134 4.68 -5.46 14.84
N ALA A 135 5.32 -5.65 16.00
CA ALA A 135 6.22 -4.67 16.59
C ALA A 135 7.15 -4.12 15.48
N PRO A 136 7.62 -2.86 15.57
CA PRO A 136 8.51 -2.29 14.56
C PRO A 136 9.61 -3.30 14.22
N THR A 137 9.79 -3.60 12.94
CA THR A 137 10.89 -4.47 12.52
C THR A 137 12.19 -3.76 12.81
N VAL A 138 12.97 -4.32 13.73
CA VAL A 138 14.29 -3.78 14.11
C VAL A 138 15.35 -4.56 13.33
N ILE A 139 16.15 -3.86 12.55
CA ILE A 139 17.30 -4.39 11.83
C ILE A 139 18.47 -3.47 12.13
N ASP A 140 19.45 -3.96 12.89
CA ASP A 140 20.56 -3.17 13.42
C ASP A 140 20.06 -1.89 14.14
N ALA A 141 20.36 -0.72 13.60
CA ALA A 141 19.94 0.58 14.13
C ALA A 141 18.64 1.13 13.49
N LEU A 142 17.97 0.33 12.65
CA LEU A 142 16.75 0.73 11.95
C LEU A 142 15.52 0.17 12.64
N GLU A 143 14.60 1.06 12.95
CA GLU A 143 13.24 0.74 13.36
C GLU A 143 12.29 1.08 12.23
N ILE A 144 11.63 0.07 11.68
CA ILE A 144 10.73 0.21 10.54
C ILE A 144 9.32 -0.07 11.00
N ASN A 145 8.52 0.97 11.06
CA ASN A 145 7.09 0.84 11.33
C ASN A 145 6.35 0.74 10.00
N ARG A 146 5.89 -0.46 9.70
CA ARG A 146 5.20 -0.76 8.44
C ARG A 146 3.84 -0.08 8.37
N ASP A 147 3.12 -0.02 9.49
CA ASP A 147 1.77 0.54 9.55
C ASP A 147 1.77 2.06 9.36
N LYS A 148 2.78 2.74 9.91
CA LYS A 148 2.95 4.19 9.78
C LYS A 148 3.73 4.61 8.54
N GLY A 149 4.30 3.66 7.78
CA GLY A 149 5.17 3.97 6.66
C GLY A 149 6.43 4.74 7.07
N THR A 150 6.91 4.57 8.33
CA THR A 150 8.02 5.35 8.87
C THR A 150 9.25 4.49 9.13
N VAL A 151 10.40 5.09 8.91
CA VAL A 151 11.70 4.49 9.22
C VAL A 151 12.44 5.43 10.17
N CYS A 152 12.96 4.88 11.26
CA CYS A 152 13.86 5.59 12.15
C CYS A 152 15.24 4.92 12.14
N LYS A 153 16.31 5.70 12.10
CA LYS A 153 17.69 5.24 12.27
C LYS A 153 18.27 5.88 13.52
N ASN A 154 18.71 5.06 14.49
CA ASN A 154 19.22 5.53 15.78
C ASN A 154 18.22 6.50 16.47
N GLY A 155 16.90 6.19 16.42
CA GLY A 155 15.84 7.01 17.02
C GLY A 155 15.51 8.31 16.25
N ARG A 156 16.14 8.58 15.10
CA ARG A 156 15.84 9.73 14.24
C ARG A 156 15.03 9.29 13.02
N SER A 157 13.93 10.01 12.75
CA SER A 157 13.10 9.75 11.57
C SER A 157 13.90 9.97 10.28
N VAL A 158 13.76 9.03 9.33
CA VAL A 158 14.36 9.09 7.99
C VAL A 158 13.23 9.32 6.98
N GLU A 159 13.25 10.47 6.32
CA GLU A 159 12.28 10.76 5.28
C GLU A 159 12.53 9.87 4.04
N MET A 160 11.48 9.19 3.60
CA MET A 160 11.50 8.33 2.43
C MET A 160 10.35 8.67 1.47
N THR A 161 10.62 8.54 0.18
CA THR A 161 9.53 8.49 -0.80
C THR A 161 8.82 7.13 -0.71
N LYS A 162 7.58 7.06 -1.21
CA LYS A 162 6.81 5.80 -1.26
C LYS A 162 7.63 4.67 -1.91
N THR A 163 8.21 4.92 -3.07
CA THR A 163 9.01 3.91 -3.80
C THR A 163 10.26 3.46 -3.01
N GLU A 164 10.94 4.37 -2.32
CA GLU A 164 12.09 4.02 -1.48
C GLU A 164 11.66 3.13 -0.31
N PHE A 165 10.53 3.43 0.31
CA PHE A 165 9.97 2.65 1.39
C PHE A 165 9.52 1.26 0.93
N GLU A 166 8.82 1.17 -0.20
CA GLU A 166 8.40 -0.10 -0.82
C GLU A 166 9.61 -0.97 -1.21
N LEU A 167 10.64 -0.37 -1.81
CA LEU A 167 11.87 -1.06 -2.15
C LEU A 167 12.60 -1.61 -0.91
N LEU A 168 12.70 -0.80 0.15
CA LEU A 168 13.27 -1.22 1.43
C LEU A 168 12.48 -2.40 2.02
N GLN A 169 11.16 -2.29 2.06
CA GLN A 169 10.30 -3.35 2.58
C GLN A 169 10.42 -4.64 1.79
N TYR A 170 10.47 -4.53 0.45
CA TYR A 170 10.64 -5.70 -0.41
C TYR A 170 11.95 -6.44 -0.12
N LEU A 171 13.06 -5.70 0.06
CA LEU A 171 14.34 -6.28 0.42
C LEU A 171 14.32 -6.94 1.80
N ILE A 172 13.64 -6.32 2.78
CA ILE A 172 13.48 -6.88 4.13
C ILE A 172 12.63 -8.15 4.12
N ALA A 173 11.55 -8.18 3.35
CA ALA A 173 10.71 -9.37 3.20
C ALA A 173 11.47 -10.56 2.55
N ASN A 174 12.53 -10.26 1.78
CA ASN A 174 13.40 -11.25 1.17
C ASN A 174 14.78 -11.32 1.87
N ARG A 175 14.84 -10.97 3.16
CA ARG A 175 16.09 -10.95 3.94
C ARG A 175 16.86 -12.26 3.82
N GLY A 176 18.17 -12.17 3.70
CA GLY A 176 19.06 -13.32 3.52
C GLY A 176 19.14 -13.86 2.07
N ALA A 177 18.29 -13.36 1.17
CA ALA A 177 18.30 -13.76 -0.23
C ALA A 177 18.68 -12.59 -1.15
N ALA A 178 19.51 -12.87 -2.18
CA ALA A 178 19.81 -11.87 -3.20
C ALA A 178 18.63 -11.74 -4.19
N VAL A 179 18.12 -10.52 -4.35
CA VAL A 179 17.02 -10.20 -5.26
C VAL A 179 17.56 -9.50 -6.50
N SER A 180 17.25 -10.01 -7.69
CA SER A 180 17.72 -9.42 -8.95
C SER A 180 17.09 -8.06 -9.23
N ALA A 181 17.80 -7.19 -9.95
CA ALA A 181 17.28 -5.89 -10.36
C ALA A 181 15.97 -6.00 -11.17
N ARG A 182 15.84 -7.06 -12.01
CA ARG A 182 14.61 -7.36 -12.72
C ARG A 182 13.45 -7.59 -11.75
N LYS A 183 13.64 -8.49 -10.80
CA LYS A 183 12.59 -8.84 -9.83
C LYS A 183 12.21 -7.66 -8.95
N LEU A 184 13.20 -6.87 -8.49
CA LEU A 184 12.95 -5.63 -7.76
C LEU A 184 12.12 -4.65 -8.57
N TYR A 185 12.45 -4.46 -9.86
CA TYR A 185 11.71 -3.55 -10.71
C TYR A 185 10.29 -4.01 -10.96
N GLU A 186 10.12 -5.26 -11.39
CA GLU A 186 8.79 -5.82 -11.71
C GLU A 186 7.86 -5.86 -10.49
N ASP A 187 8.38 -6.16 -9.30
CA ASP A 187 7.58 -6.32 -8.08
C ASP A 187 7.36 -5.00 -7.30
N VAL A 188 8.23 -3.97 -7.47
CA VAL A 188 8.10 -2.69 -6.77
C VAL A 188 7.47 -1.61 -7.66
N TRP A 189 7.83 -1.57 -8.96
CA TRP A 189 7.24 -0.60 -9.89
C TRP A 189 6.01 -1.15 -10.63
N HIS A 190 5.79 -2.50 -10.57
CA HIS A 190 4.69 -3.18 -11.26
C HIS A 190 4.69 -2.97 -12.79
N GLU A 191 5.87 -2.73 -13.35
CA GLU A 191 6.08 -2.51 -14.77
C GLU A 191 7.00 -3.60 -15.34
N LYS A 192 6.86 -3.84 -16.65
CA LYS A 192 7.74 -4.78 -17.36
C LYS A 192 9.18 -4.26 -17.36
N PHE A 193 10.11 -5.11 -16.99
CA PHE A 193 11.53 -4.78 -16.98
C PHE A 193 12.07 -4.50 -18.40
N LEU A 194 12.68 -3.34 -18.59
CA LEU A 194 13.39 -2.92 -19.80
C LEU A 194 14.89 -2.78 -19.47
N PRO A 195 15.81 -2.76 -20.48
CA PRO A 195 17.23 -2.59 -20.22
C PRO A 195 17.59 -1.35 -19.37
N SER A 196 16.83 -0.25 -19.54
CA SER A 196 16.98 0.99 -18.75
C SER A 196 16.50 0.87 -17.31
N SER A 197 15.61 -0.08 -17.00
CA SER A 197 15.03 -0.26 -15.67
C SER A 197 16.07 -0.64 -14.61
N ALA A 198 17.16 -1.30 -15.01
CA ALA A 198 18.27 -1.61 -14.12
C ALA A 198 18.89 -0.35 -13.49
N ASN A 199 19.00 0.74 -14.26
CA ASN A 199 19.52 2.01 -13.77
C ASN A 199 18.55 2.66 -12.77
N THR A 200 17.24 2.54 -12.98
CA THR A 200 16.21 3.02 -12.05
C THR A 200 16.36 2.34 -10.69
N VAL A 201 16.46 1.01 -10.66
CA VAL A 201 16.69 0.26 -9.42
C VAL A 201 18.01 0.70 -8.75
N MET A 202 19.10 0.78 -9.51
CA MET A 202 20.41 1.17 -8.99
C MET A 202 20.36 2.56 -8.33
N VAL A 203 19.70 3.54 -8.96
CA VAL A 203 19.57 4.90 -8.41
C VAL A 203 18.81 4.88 -7.08
N HIS A 204 17.72 4.11 -6.98
CA HIS A 204 16.94 4.01 -5.74
C HIS A 204 17.71 3.27 -4.63
N ILE A 205 18.47 2.23 -4.96
CA ILE A 205 19.39 1.57 -4.03
C ILE A 205 20.45 2.55 -3.51
N LEU A 206 21.04 3.38 -4.38
CA LEU A 206 21.99 4.41 -3.96
C LEU A 206 21.35 5.46 -3.04
N LYS A 207 20.11 5.87 -3.32
CA LYS A 207 19.36 6.79 -2.44
C LYS A 207 19.10 6.16 -1.07
N LEU A 208 18.66 4.90 -1.02
CA LEU A 208 18.47 4.17 0.22
C LEU A 208 19.77 4.06 1.03
N ARG A 209 20.87 3.70 0.37
CA ARG A 209 22.19 3.66 1.04
C ARG A 209 22.58 5.00 1.63
N LYS A 210 22.41 6.10 0.90
CA LYS A 210 22.69 7.44 1.42
C LYS A 210 21.89 7.80 2.67
N LYS A 211 20.67 7.24 2.82
CA LYS A 211 19.79 7.51 3.96
C LYS A 211 20.01 6.54 5.13
N LEU A 212 20.37 5.30 4.83
CA LEU A 212 20.35 4.20 5.80
C LEU A 212 21.73 3.68 6.20
N GLU A 213 22.74 3.77 5.33
CA GLU A 213 24.10 3.33 5.67
C GLU A 213 24.85 4.40 6.46
N ASP A 214 25.84 3.97 7.24
CA ASP A 214 26.80 4.89 7.86
C ASP A 214 27.86 5.33 6.86
N ASP A 215 28.30 4.39 6.00
CA ASP A 215 29.16 4.64 4.84
C ASP A 215 28.49 4.11 3.56
N PRO A 216 27.83 4.98 2.77
CA PRO A 216 27.18 4.56 1.52
C PRO A 216 28.13 3.97 0.46
N ALA A 217 29.45 4.23 0.55
CA ALA A 217 30.45 3.68 -0.35
C ALA A 217 30.80 2.23 0.01
N ASN A 218 30.73 1.89 1.30
CA ASN A 218 30.94 0.53 1.83
C ASN A 218 29.69 0.02 2.55
N PRO A 219 28.61 -0.25 1.82
CA PRO A 219 27.30 -0.57 2.40
C PRO A 219 27.31 -1.93 3.11
N THR A 220 26.82 -1.95 4.33
CA THR A 220 26.72 -3.16 5.16
C THR A 220 25.30 -3.68 5.23
N LEU A 221 24.29 -2.80 5.24
CA LEU A 221 22.89 -3.16 5.29
C LEU A 221 22.35 -3.65 3.93
N ILE A 222 22.49 -2.82 2.88
CA ILE A 222 22.03 -3.16 1.53
C ILE A 222 23.24 -3.51 0.68
N ARG A 223 23.59 -4.79 0.63
CA ARG A 223 24.77 -5.27 -0.08
C ARG A 223 24.49 -5.55 -1.56
N THR A 224 25.50 -5.37 -2.41
CA THR A 224 25.46 -5.85 -3.78
C THR A 224 26.03 -7.26 -3.84
N VAL A 225 25.23 -8.21 -4.33
CA VAL A 225 25.68 -9.57 -4.63
C VAL A 225 25.93 -9.64 -6.13
N TRP A 226 27.21 -9.60 -6.51
CA TRP A 226 27.65 -9.54 -7.90
C TRP A 226 27.00 -10.65 -8.76
N GLY A 227 26.43 -10.26 -9.88
CA GLY A 227 25.72 -11.16 -10.80
C GLY A 227 24.37 -11.65 -10.32
N LYS A 228 23.94 -11.34 -9.09
CA LYS A 228 22.64 -11.78 -8.52
C LYS A 228 21.69 -10.63 -8.19
N GLY A 229 22.21 -9.48 -7.71
CA GLY A 229 21.39 -8.31 -7.37
C GLY A 229 21.72 -7.70 -6.02
N TYR A 230 20.69 -7.41 -5.21
CA TYR A 230 20.82 -6.74 -3.91
C TYR A 230 20.25 -7.59 -2.79
N GLN A 231 20.81 -7.45 -1.59
CA GLN A 231 20.45 -8.25 -0.42
C GLN A 231 20.52 -7.41 0.85
N ILE A 232 19.60 -7.65 1.77
CA ILE A 232 19.68 -7.28 3.19
C ILE A 232 19.91 -8.57 3.99
N ASP A 233 20.83 -8.55 4.96
CA ASP A 233 21.10 -9.71 5.85
C ASP A 233 20.32 -9.63 7.15
#